data_d4bb660dec9106a871e00d738648a408
#
_entry.id   d4bb660dec9106a871e00d738648a408
#
_cell.length_a   1.000
_cell.length_b   1.000
_cell.length_c   1.000
_cell.angle_alpha   90.00
_cell.angle_beta   90.00
_cell.angle_gamma   90.00
#
_symmetry.space_group_name_H-M   'P 1'
#
loop_
_entity.id
_entity.type
_entity.pdbx_description
1 polymer ?
#
loop_
_entity_poly.entity_id
_entity_poly.type
_entity_poly.pdbx_seq_one_letter_code
_entity_poly.pdbx_strand_id
1 'polypeptide(L)'
;MRRTMLLALPAAALVLAGCAGSPATPEEAVAIEKKAMSEGIDRQMMPLYVTTWLEPVPAQFGRQQGFILDEGGSAESVNMATLKYESWQVADRKLTLRGKSIGNGGIFPFEEVWNVVMVSKKKLVLQRGGVYKTYWAPVR
;
A
#
# COMPACT_ATOMS: atom_id res chain seq x y z
N MET A 1 54.86 -1.09 53.61
CA MET A 1 54.46 -0.27 52.47
C MET A 1 53.60 -1.11 51.53
N ARG A 2 52.34 -0.93 51.62
CA ARG A 2 51.43 -1.63 50.75
C ARG A 2 50.90 -0.63 49.72
N ARG A 3 51.32 -0.82 48.49
CA ARG A 3 50.74 -0.07 47.39
C ARG A 3 49.45 -0.73 47.01
N THR A 4 48.36 -0.11 47.33
CA THR A 4 47.10 -0.45 46.74
C THR A 4 47.09 0.00 45.31
N MET A 5 47.24 -0.92 44.42
CA MET A 5 47.02 -0.70 43.01
C MET A 5 45.52 -0.57 42.81
N LEU A 6 45.05 0.63 42.63
CA LEU A 6 43.74 0.85 42.07
C LEU A 6 43.80 0.47 40.59
N LEU A 7 43.31 -0.68 40.29
CA LEU A 7 42.94 -1.02 38.94
C LEU A 7 41.75 -0.14 38.55
N ALA A 8 42.04 0.95 37.88
CA ALA A 8 41.02 1.63 37.10
C ALA A 8 40.64 0.70 35.99
N LEU A 9 39.53 0.06 36.09
CA LEU A 9 38.87 -0.58 34.96
C LEU A 9 38.58 0.48 33.93
N PRO A 10 39.08 0.39 32.71
CA PRO A 10 38.57 1.23 31.66
C PRO A 10 37.12 0.84 31.46
N ALA A 11 36.24 1.79 31.67
CA ALA A 11 34.89 1.67 31.16
C ALA A 11 35.05 1.36 29.66
N ALA A 12 34.82 0.13 29.29
CA ALA A 12 34.70 -0.23 27.90
C ALA A 12 33.47 0.54 27.40
N ALA A 13 33.74 1.69 26.82
CA ALA A 13 32.74 2.32 25.99
C ALA A 13 32.47 1.29 24.90
N LEU A 14 31.36 0.59 25.02
CA LEU A 14 30.82 -0.19 23.93
C LEU A 14 30.44 0.83 22.86
N VAL A 15 31.39 1.17 22.05
CA VAL A 15 31.09 1.78 20.78
C VAL A 15 30.50 0.65 19.97
N LEU A 16 29.20 0.53 20.01
CA LEU A 16 28.47 -0.13 18.96
C LEU A 16 28.72 0.69 17.72
N ALA A 17 29.83 0.41 17.06
CA ALA A 17 29.97 0.73 15.66
C ALA A 17 28.98 -0.16 14.92
N GLY A 18 27.70 0.06 15.20
CA GLY A 18 26.63 -0.42 14.39
C GLY A 18 26.83 0.18 13.03
N CYS A 19 26.67 -0.63 12.00
CA CYS A 19 26.67 -0.23 10.62
C CYS A 19 26.23 1.21 10.44
N ALA A 20 27.14 2.02 9.95
CA ALA A 20 26.94 3.30 9.31
C ALA A 20 25.56 3.93 9.50
N GLY A 21 25.31 4.59 10.57
CA GLY A 21 24.12 5.37 10.74
C GLY A 21 24.28 6.20 11.98
N SER A 22 24.14 7.50 11.83
CA SER A 22 23.87 8.37 12.96
C SER A 22 22.66 7.80 13.72
N PRO A 23 22.67 7.78 15.06
CA PRO A 23 21.48 7.37 15.79
C PRO A 23 20.29 8.22 15.31
N ALA A 24 19.19 7.54 14.97
CA ALA A 24 17.98 8.21 14.52
C ALA A 24 17.54 9.22 15.58
N THR A 25 17.14 10.41 15.11
CA THR A 25 16.50 11.38 15.99
C THR A 25 15.20 10.82 16.53
N PRO A 26 14.66 11.30 17.67
CA PRO A 26 13.35 10.87 18.15
C PRO A 26 12.24 10.98 17.10
N GLU A 27 12.28 11.99 16.26
CA GLU A 27 11.33 12.18 15.16
C GLU A 27 11.49 11.11 14.08
N GLU A 28 12.71 10.77 13.72
CA GLU A 28 13.02 9.69 12.77
C GLU A 28 12.60 8.32 13.34
N ALA A 29 12.83 8.07 14.62
CA ALA A 29 12.41 6.85 15.29
C ALA A 29 10.89 6.68 15.25
N VAL A 30 10.14 7.72 15.55
CA VAL A 30 8.67 7.74 15.47
C VAL A 30 8.19 7.50 14.03
N ALA A 31 8.84 8.11 13.04
CA ALA A 31 8.53 7.92 11.63
C ALA A 31 8.78 6.47 11.19
N ILE A 32 9.87 5.86 11.64
CA ILE A 32 10.20 4.46 11.36
C ILE A 32 9.17 3.51 11.98
N GLU A 33 8.80 3.72 13.23
CA GLU A 33 7.78 2.93 13.91
C GLU A 33 6.42 3.05 13.22
N LYS A 34 6.02 4.25 12.86
CA LYS A 34 4.77 4.51 12.15
C LYS A 34 4.75 3.82 10.79
N LYS A 35 5.85 3.86 10.06
CA LYS A 35 5.99 3.18 8.78
C LYS A 35 5.90 1.66 8.95
N ALA A 36 6.62 1.09 9.90
CA ALA A 36 6.60 -0.34 10.17
C ALA A 36 5.19 -0.82 10.59
N MET A 37 4.48 -0.04 11.37
CA MET A 37 3.10 -0.33 11.76
C MET A 37 2.17 -0.29 10.54
N SER A 38 2.28 0.71 9.70
CA SER A 38 1.50 0.83 8.46
C SER A 38 1.74 -0.34 7.52
N GLU A 39 3.00 -0.72 7.29
CA GLU A 39 3.35 -1.87 6.47
C GLU A 39 2.83 -3.20 7.05
N GLY A 40 2.80 -3.33 8.37
CA GLY A 40 2.21 -4.48 9.06
C GLY A 40 0.70 -4.57 8.85
N ILE A 41 0.00 -3.46 8.95
CA ILE A 41 -1.44 -3.36 8.69
C ILE A 41 -1.74 -3.68 7.23
N ASP A 42 -1.00 -3.10 6.29
CA ASP A 42 -1.18 -3.35 4.86
C ASP A 42 -1.01 -4.84 4.54
N ARG A 43 0.02 -5.49 5.08
CA ARG A 43 0.21 -6.94 4.91
C ARG A 43 -0.93 -7.77 5.47
N GLN A 44 -1.44 -7.41 6.64
CA GLN A 44 -2.55 -8.11 7.29
C GLN A 44 -3.84 -7.96 6.49
N MET A 45 -4.05 -6.81 5.87
CA MET A 45 -5.24 -6.50 5.07
C MET A 45 -5.13 -6.98 3.63
N MET A 46 -3.93 -7.34 3.17
CA MET A 46 -3.67 -7.72 1.77
C MET A 46 -4.64 -8.78 1.22
N PRO A 47 -4.98 -9.87 1.95
CA PRO A 47 -5.92 -10.86 1.43
C PRO A 47 -7.32 -10.32 1.12
N LEU A 48 -7.72 -9.22 1.76
CA LEU A 48 -9.03 -8.61 1.52
C LEU A 48 -9.10 -7.91 0.15
N TYR A 49 -7.97 -7.48 -0.38
CA TYR A 49 -7.91 -6.83 -1.69
C TYR A 49 -8.00 -7.81 -2.85
N VAL A 50 -7.60 -9.05 -2.64
CA VAL A 50 -7.47 -10.09 -3.68
C VAL A 50 -8.84 -10.67 -4.03
N THR A 51 -9.55 -9.99 -4.90
CA THR A 51 -10.87 -10.41 -5.39
C THR A 51 -11.26 -9.54 -6.60
N THR A 52 -12.45 -9.78 -7.12
CA THR A 52 -13.06 -8.93 -8.14
C THR A 52 -13.85 -7.80 -7.47
N TRP A 53 -13.60 -6.58 -7.89
CA TRP A 53 -14.25 -5.39 -7.39
C TRP A 53 -15.09 -4.75 -8.48
N LEU A 54 -16.40 -4.65 -8.25
CA LEU A 54 -17.37 -4.19 -9.25
C LEU A 54 -18.17 -3.00 -8.75
N GLU A 55 -18.42 -2.07 -9.66
CA GLU A 55 -19.35 -0.94 -9.49
C GLU A 55 -20.38 -0.93 -10.64
N PRO A 56 -21.56 -0.39 -10.42
CA PRO A 56 -22.51 -0.19 -11.51
C PRO A 56 -21.94 0.75 -12.58
N VAL A 57 -22.17 0.44 -13.85
CA VAL A 57 -21.83 1.35 -14.93
C VAL A 57 -22.84 2.49 -14.95
N PRO A 58 -22.41 3.76 -14.90
CA PRO A 58 -23.31 4.89 -14.96
C PRO A 58 -24.23 4.85 -16.20
N ALA A 59 -25.52 5.10 -16.02
CA ALA A 59 -26.54 5.11 -17.06
C ALA A 59 -26.74 3.80 -17.83
N GLN A 60 -26.18 2.69 -17.38
CA GLN A 60 -26.34 1.37 -17.99
C GLN A 60 -26.87 0.35 -16.97
N PHE A 61 -28.17 0.29 -16.86
CA PHE A 61 -28.83 -0.59 -15.90
C PHE A 61 -28.40 -2.06 -16.07
N GLY A 62 -28.04 -2.68 -14.95
CA GLY A 62 -27.64 -4.08 -14.89
C GLY A 62 -26.21 -4.38 -15.34
N ARG A 63 -25.46 -3.39 -15.84
CA ARG A 63 -24.04 -3.57 -16.18
C ARG A 63 -23.14 -3.15 -15.04
N GLN A 64 -22.08 -3.91 -14.86
CA GLN A 64 -21.05 -3.67 -13.86
C GLN A 64 -19.69 -3.58 -14.54
N GLN A 65 -18.82 -2.76 -13.95
CA GLN A 65 -17.43 -2.61 -14.36
C GLN A 65 -16.53 -2.59 -13.13
N GLY A 66 -15.26 -2.78 -13.33
CA GLY A 66 -14.30 -2.69 -12.26
C GLY A 66 -12.99 -3.37 -12.58
N PHE A 67 -12.43 -4.03 -11.60
CA PHE A 67 -11.14 -4.66 -11.73
C PHE A 67 -11.01 -5.91 -10.87
N ILE A 68 -10.13 -6.80 -11.29
CA ILE A 68 -9.71 -7.98 -10.55
C ILE A 68 -8.31 -7.67 -10.00
N LEU A 69 -8.10 -7.91 -8.72
CA LEU A 69 -6.79 -7.81 -8.09
C LEU A 69 -6.31 -9.22 -7.72
N ASP A 70 -5.19 -9.62 -8.30
CA ASP A 70 -4.60 -10.93 -8.06
C ASP A 70 -3.50 -10.88 -7.01
N GLU A 71 -3.26 -11.97 -6.33
CA GLU A 71 -2.32 -12.07 -5.22
C GLU A 71 -0.89 -11.64 -5.57
N GLY A 72 -0.45 -11.86 -6.77
CA GLY A 72 0.90 -11.51 -7.21
C GLY A 72 1.11 -10.04 -7.59
N GLY A 73 0.09 -9.18 -7.43
CA GLY A 73 0.16 -7.77 -7.81
C GLY A 73 -0.27 -7.48 -9.24
N SER A 74 -0.75 -8.46 -9.98
CA SER A 74 -1.37 -8.25 -11.28
C SER A 74 -2.81 -7.79 -11.12
N ALA A 75 -3.29 -7.00 -12.06
CA ALA A 75 -4.65 -6.52 -12.11
C ALA A 75 -5.23 -6.70 -13.51
N GLU A 76 -6.54 -6.79 -13.58
CA GLU A 76 -7.26 -6.94 -14.84
C GLU A 76 -8.54 -6.10 -14.80
N SER A 77 -8.90 -5.50 -15.92
CA SER A 77 -10.13 -4.73 -16.05
C SER A 77 -11.32 -5.63 -16.31
N VAL A 78 -12.46 -5.25 -15.77
CA VAL A 78 -13.75 -5.91 -16.04
C VAL A 78 -14.67 -4.93 -16.74
N ASN A 79 -15.09 -5.26 -17.95
CA ASN A 79 -16.01 -4.46 -18.77
C ASN A 79 -15.58 -3.00 -19.01
N MET A 80 -14.29 -2.78 -19.15
CA MET A 80 -13.71 -1.47 -19.44
C MET A 80 -12.93 -1.54 -20.76
N ALA A 81 -13.45 -0.91 -21.80
CA ALA A 81 -12.84 -0.99 -23.14
C ALA A 81 -11.59 -0.11 -23.27
N THR A 82 -11.58 1.03 -22.62
CA THR A 82 -10.55 2.07 -22.80
C THR A 82 -9.51 2.12 -21.67
N LEU A 83 -9.76 1.43 -20.57
CA LEU A 83 -8.88 1.40 -19.41
C LEU A 83 -8.49 -0.04 -19.11
N LYS A 84 -7.22 -0.37 -19.27
CA LYS A 84 -6.70 -1.71 -19.04
C LYS A 84 -5.77 -1.70 -17.83
N TYR A 85 -6.26 -2.16 -16.69
CA TYR A 85 -5.44 -2.36 -15.51
C TYR A 85 -4.47 -3.52 -15.73
N GLU A 86 -3.25 -3.38 -15.25
CA GLU A 86 -2.20 -4.39 -15.39
C GLU A 86 -1.58 -4.77 -14.06
N SER A 87 -1.46 -3.82 -13.14
CA SER A 87 -0.85 -4.06 -11.83
C SER A 87 -1.46 -3.21 -10.72
N TRP A 88 -1.29 -3.68 -9.50
CA TRP A 88 -1.75 -2.98 -8.31
C TRP A 88 -0.78 -3.17 -7.15
N GLN A 89 -0.81 -2.23 -6.23
CA GLN A 89 -0.13 -2.33 -4.95
C GLN A 89 -0.87 -1.51 -3.90
N VAL A 90 -0.72 -1.91 -2.64
CA VAL A 90 -1.20 -1.15 -1.49
C VAL A 90 -0.01 -0.83 -0.59
N ALA A 91 0.13 0.43 -0.25
CA ALA A 91 1.12 0.91 0.69
C ALA A 91 0.57 2.13 1.42
N ASP A 92 0.70 2.16 2.73
CA ASP A 92 0.24 3.27 3.58
C ASP A 92 -1.23 3.64 3.30
N ARG A 93 -2.09 2.64 3.21
CA ARG A 93 -3.53 2.76 2.92
C ARG A 93 -3.83 3.49 1.60
N LYS A 94 -2.94 3.36 0.66
CA LYS A 94 -3.13 3.86 -0.71
C LYS A 94 -3.07 2.70 -1.68
N LEU A 95 -4.12 2.58 -2.48
CA LEU A 95 -4.18 1.63 -3.59
C LEU A 95 -3.70 2.33 -4.84
N THR A 96 -2.63 1.81 -5.42
CA THR A 96 -2.12 2.26 -6.71
C THR A 96 -2.49 1.25 -7.78
N LEU A 97 -3.15 1.72 -8.82
CA LEU A 97 -3.52 0.95 -10.00
C LEU A 97 -2.76 1.48 -11.19
N ARG A 98 -2.09 0.60 -11.93
CA ARG A 98 -1.35 0.96 -13.14
C ARG A 98 -1.86 0.14 -14.32
N GLY A 99 -1.79 0.74 -15.48
CA GLY A 99 -2.19 0.09 -16.71
C GLY A 99 -2.05 0.97 -17.91
N LYS A 100 -2.89 0.74 -18.90
CA LYS A 100 -2.91 1.47 -20.17
C LYS A 100 -4.28 2.04 -20.45
N SER A 101 -4.29 3.31 -20.84
CA SER A 101 -5.46 3.99 -21.37
C SER A 101 -5.43 3.93 -22.89
N ILE A 102 -6.48 3.43 -23.48
CA ILE A 102 -6.65 3.31 -24.94
C ILE A 102 -7.61 4.40 -25.41
N GLY A 103 -7.12 5.30 -26.22
CA GLY A 103 -7.90 6.42 -26.73
C GLY A 103 -7.64 6.69 -28.19
N ASN A 104 -8.29 7.72 -28.76
CA ASN A 104 -8.18 8.08 -30.18
C ASN A 104 -6.76 8.51 -30.60
N GLY A 105 -5.91 8.90 -29.66
CA GLY A 105 -4.54 9.29 -29.92
C GLY A 105 -3.51 8.18 -29.73
N GLY A 106 -3.93 6.97 -29.32
CA GLY A 106 -3.04 5.85 -29.07
C GLY A 106 -3.23 5.18 -27.72
N ILE A 107 -2.19 4.49 -27.27
CA ILE A 107 -2.15 3.77 -26.00
C ILE A 107 -1.16 4.47 -25.08
N PHE A 108 -1.61 4.86 -23.91
CA PHE A 108 -0.81 5.61 -22.94
C PHE A 108 -0.79 4.91 -21.58
N PRO A 109 0.38 4.83 -20.93
CA PRO A 109 0.43 4.34 -19.56
C PRO A 109 -0.30 5.30 -18.61
N PHE A 110 -0.93 4.76 -17.58
CA PHE A 110 -1.53 5.55 -16.54
C PHE A 110 -1.24 4.98 -15.17
N GLU A 111 -1.36 5.82 -14.18
CA GLU A 111 -1.29 5.46 -12.77
C GLU A 111 -2.39 6.19 -12.01
N GLU A 112 -3.16 5.45 -11.24
CA GLU A 112 -4.16 6.00 -10.33
C GLU A 112 -3.78 5.66 -8.90
N VAL A 113 -3.78 6.65 -8.02
CA VAL A 113 -3.54 6.47 -6.59
C VAL A 113 -4.79 6.86 -5.82
N TRP A 114 -5.34 5.90 -5.10
CA TRP A 114 -6.55 6.06 -4.32
C TRP A 114 -6.27 5.90 -2.83
N ASN A 115 -6.85 6.75 -1.99
CA ASN A 115 -6.90 6.50 -0.57
C ASN A 115 -7.91 5.39 -0.29
N VAL A 116 -7.53 4.41 0.52
CA VAL A 116 -8.44 3.35 0.95
C VAL A 116 -9.18 3.82 2.19
N VAL A 117 -10.45 4.11 2.04
CA VAL A 117 -11.34 4.49 3.16
C VAL A 117 -11.74 3.25 3.94
N MET A 118 -12.07 2.19 3.23
CA MET A 118 -12.49 0.93 3.82
C MET A 118 -12.22 -0.22 2.86
N VAL A 119 -11.80 -1.35 3.39
CA VAL A 119 -11.75 -2.63 2.69
C VAL A 119 -12.31 -3.72 3.59
N SER A 120 -13.20 -4.53 3.06
CA SER A 120 -13.76 -5.71 3.70
C SER A 120 -13.89 -6.84 2.68
N LYS A 121 -14.35 -8.00 3.10
CA LYS A 121 -14.60 -9.12 2.17
C LYS A 121 -15.62 -8.80 1.08
N LYS A 122 -16.50 -7.80 1.31
CA LYS A 122 -17.62 -7.49 0.42
C LYS A 122 -17.54 -6.12 -0.22
N LYS A 123 -16.78 -5.20 0.37
CA LYS A 123 -16.85 -3.77 0.01
C LYS A 123 -15.48 -3.12 0.04
N LEU A 124 -15.22 -2.31 -0.97
CA LEU A 124 -14.03 -1.47 -1.07
C LEU A 124 -14.49 -0.03 -1.33
N VAL A 125 -14.11 0.88 -0.46
CA VAL A 125 -14.38 2.30 -0.64
C VAL A 125 -13.07 3.04 -0.86
N LEU A 126 -12.97 3.70 -1.97
CA LEU A 126 -11.81 4.48 -2.40
C LEU A 126 -12.16 5.97 -2.46
N GLN A 127 -11.17 6.79 -2.21
CA GLN A 127 -11.32 8.25 -2.24
C GLN A 127 -10.12 8.89 -2.95
N ARG A 128 -10.40 9.84 -3.81
CA ARG A 128 -9.38 10.65 -4.47
C ARG A 128 -9.96 12.06 -4.70
N GLY A 129 -9.33 13.07 -4.08
CA GLY A 129 -9.87 14.42 -4.08
C GLY A 129 -11.28 14.45 -3.47
N GLY A 130 -12.25 15.05 -4.13
CA GLY A 130 -13.64 15.06 -3.72
C GLY A 130 -14.45 13.84 -4.18
N VAL A 131 -13.81 12.83 -4.79
CA VAL A 131 -14.50 11.68 -5.38
C VAL A 131 -14.39 10.48 -4.47
N TYR A 132 -15.53 9.86 -4.17
CA TYR A 132 -15.63 8.57 -3.49
C TYR A 132 -16.15 7.52 -4.47
N LYS A 133 -15.53 6.35 -4.48
CA LYS A 133 -16.01 5.21 -5.25
C LYS A 133 -16.22 4.01 -4.35
N THR A 134 -17.34 3.34 -4.51
CA THR A 134 -17.66 2.11 -3.79
C THR A 134 -17.72 0.95 -4.78
N TYR A 135 -16.93 -0.07 -4.48
CA TYR A 135 -16.91 -1.31 -5.22
C TYR A 135 -17.41 -2.46 -4.34
N TRP A 136 -18.02 -3.43 -4.96
CA TRP A 136 -18.56 -4.60 -4.29
C TRP A 136 -17.90 -5.87 -4.82
N ALA A 137 -17.59 -6.79 -3.93
CA ALA A 137 -17.16 -8.12 -4.33
C ALA A 137 -18.38 -8.99 -4.64
N PRO A 138 -18.31 -9.84 -5.68
CA PRO A 138 -19.38 -10.80 -5.95
C PRO A 138 -19.65 -11.69 -4.75
N VAL A 139 -20.90 -12.00 -4.50
CA VAL A 139 -21.27 -12.98 -3.48
C VAL A 139 -20.82 -14.36 -3.97
N ARG A 140 -20.00 -14.98 -3.16
CA ARG A 140 -19.57 -16.36 -3.39
C ARG A 140 -20.48 -17.33 -2.68
#